data_a64dfc555b3246e3d8aef45a3f1fd872
#
_entry.id   a64dfc555b3246e3d8aef45a3f1fd872
#
_cell.length_a   1.000
_cell.length_b   1.000
_cell.length_c   1.000
_cell.angle_alpha   90.00
_cell.angle_beta   90.00
_cell.angle_gamma   90.00
#
_symmetry.space_group_name_H-M   'P 1'
#
loop_
_entity.id
_entity.type
_entity.pdbx_description
1 polymer ?
#
loop_
_entity_poly.entity_id
_entity_poly.type
_entity_poly.pdbx_seq_one_letter_code
_entity_poly.pdbx_strand_id
1 'polypeptide(L)'
;VPKKRASVSKTKSTNSSKRSRKGKFADARIFSKSSNGRGPSTRLAKQDLAEQPKLPKLPKGGLRDIGELSFGKRPKRPSPTPPEFGVAGSVADRVRVQDVSQSPFRKVCDLLITAGDGSLHSGTAWFVSPRMLVTAGHCIAVFQPGTATHGMVNKILVMAARNGETNAANSLFGWIEVPQENLRVHDRWRLNGDLDFDYGAIILPPNFPLGAKVGVFGFAHFPDQSLNGARATLTGYPDNVPEGTQWFESNPIRSVTPNHIFYDIFTFGGQSGSPVFFANNTQQIACAIHNFGDVPFNRGVRINQSVSDQLQVWQAGL
;
A
#
# COMPACT_ATOMS: atom_id res chain seq x y z
N VAL A 1 66.14 6.73 46.36
CA VAL A 1 66.09 5.29 46.38
C VAL A 1 65.24 4.84 47.56
N PRO A 2 64.16 4.05 47.48
CA PRO A 2 64.06 2.75 46.81
C PRO A 2 62.81 2.51 45.95
N LYS A 3 62.91 1.50 45.08
CA LYS A 3 61.94 0.95 44.23
C LYS A 3 60.80 0.25 44.97
N LYS A 4 59.50 0.48 44.57
CA LYS A 4 58.41 -0.43 44.88
C LYS A 4 57.88 -1.04 43.62
N ARG A 5 57.86 -2.38 43.58
CA ARG A 5 57.30 -3.25 42.59
C ARG A 5 55.75 -3.13 42.62
N ALA A 6 55.14 -2.95 41.49
CA ALA A 6 53.64 -3.11 41.28
C ALA A 6 53.36 -4.53 40.85
N SER A 7 52.44 -5.20 41.55
CA SER A 7 51.91 -6.53 41.24
C SER A 7 50.85 -6.43 40.14
N VAL A 8 50.97 -7.26 39.13
CA VAL A 8 49.99 -7.42 38.03
C VAL A 8 48.94 -8.43 38.48
N SER A 9 47.69 -7.98 38.65
CA SER A 9 46.56 -8.86 38.83
C SER A 9 45.94 -9.16 37.44
N LYS A 10 45.93 -10.44 37.07
CA LYS A 10 45.25 -10.96 35.87
C LYS A 10 43.74 -11.03 36.14
N THR A 11 42.96 -10.15 35.58
CA THR A 11 41.52 -10.31 35.50
C THR A 11 41.15 -11.10 34.23
N LYS A 12 40.48 -12.23 34.42
CA LYS A 12 39.90 -13.05 33.35
C LYS A 12 38.74 -12.30 32.71
N SER A 13 38.84 -11.99 31.43
CA SER A 13 37.77 -11.50 30.59
C SER A 13 36.83 -12.66 30.26
N THR A 14 35.63 -12.64 30.79
CA THR A 14 34.54 -13.53 30.35
C THR A 14 33.86 -12.92 29.11
N ASN A 15 34.09 -13.51 27.96
CA ASN A 15 33.41 -13.19 26.72
C ASN A 15 31.94 -13.62 26.83
N SER A 16 31.01 -12.70 27.09
CA SER A 16 29.60 -12.91 26.90
C SER A 16 29.23 -12.51 25.47
N SER A 17 29.12 -13.47 24.58
CA SER A 17 28.59 -13.29 23.23
C SER A 17 27.13 -12.87 23.33
N LYS A 18 26.83 -11.60 23.13
CA LYS A 18 25.47 -11.11 22.86
C LYS A 18 25.02 -11.65 21.50
N ARG A 19 24.26 -12.74 21.50
CA ARG A 19 23.48 -13.17 20.34
C ARG A 19 22.46 -12.06 20.02
N SER A 20 22.69 -11.34 18.94
CA SER A 20 21.72 -10.48 18.29
C SER A 20 20.55 -11.36 17.84
N ARG A 21 19.39 -11.22 18.47
CA ARG A 21 18.13 -11.78 17.96
C ARG A 21 17.75 -11.01 16.70
N LYS A 22 18.17 -11.50 15.53
CA LYS A 22 17.58 -11.09 14.25
C LYS A 22 16.10 -11.49 14.29
N GLY A 23 15.21 -10.53 14.39
CA GLY A 23 13.77 -10.75 14.21
C GLY A 23 13.52 -11.33 12.81
N LYS A 24 13.13 -12.59 12.73
CA LYS A 24 12.79 -13.24 11.47
C LYS A 24 11.40 -12.75 11.08
N PHE A 25 11.31 -11.83 10.13
CA PHE A 25 10.06 -11.59 9.42
C PHE A 25 9.77 -12.81 8.54
N ALA A 26 8.52 -13.28 8.58
CA ALA A 26 8.13 -14.50 7.89
C ALA A 26 8.20 -14.33 6.36
N ASP A 27 8.66 -15.36 5.67
CA ASP A 27 8.73 -15.43 4.21
C ASP A 27 7.31 -15.42 3.60
N ALA A 28 7.10 -14.68 2.52
CA ALA A 28 5.80 -14.54 1.84
C ALA A 28 5.16 -15.88 1.39
N ARG A 29 5.94 -16.95 1.34
CA ARG A 29 5.45 -18.30 1.05
C ARG A 29 4.40 -18.82 2.04
N ILE A 30 4.27 -18.20 3.22
CA ILE A 30 3.28 -18.59 4.22
C ILE A 30 1.84 -18.25 3.77
N PHE A 31 1.67 -17.26 2.88
CA PHE A 31 0.36 -16.87 2.38
C PHE A 31 -0.21 -17.78 1.29
N SER A 32 0.58 -18.68 0.72
CA SER A 32 0.17 -19.61 -0.34
C SER A 32 -0.36 -20.96 0.19
N LYS A 33 -0.21 -21.26 1.48
CA LYS A 33 -0.77 -22.45 2.10
C LYS A 33 -1.98 -22.10 2.94
N SER A 34 -3.17 -22.29 2.37
CA SER A 34 -4.44 -22.27 3.07
C SER A 34 -4.40 -23.25 4.25
N SER A 35 -4.34 -22.71 5.47
CA SER A 35 -4.74 -23.47 6.63
C SER A 35 -6.27 -23.40 6.69
N ASN A 36 -6.94 -24.56 6.69
CA ASN A 36 -8.40 -24.72 6.82
C ASN A 36 -8.95 -24.26 8.18
N GLY A 37 -8.66 -23.04 8.59
CA GLY A 37 -9.26 -22.38 9.72
C GLY A 37 -10.42 -21.51 9.25
N ARG A 38 -11.66 -21.99 9.36
CA ARG A 38 -12.87 -21.18 9.19
C ARG A 38 -12.92 -20.12 10.29
N GLY A 39 -12.34 -18.93 10.02
CA GLY A 39 -12.65 -17.74 10.79
C GLY A 39 -14.12 -17.33 10.56
N PRO A 40 -14.77 -16.61 11.49
CA PRO A 40 -16.15 -16.21 11.34
C PRO A 40 -16.31 -15.41 10.04
N SER A 41 -17.14 -15.91 9.13
CA SER A 41 -17.51 -15.24 7.90
C SER A 41 -18.40 -14.04 8.25
N THR A 42 -17.82 -12.87 8.41
CA THR A 42 -18.55 -11.60 8.54
C THR A 42 -18.99 -11.12 7.15
N ARG A 43 -19.75 -11.93 6.42
CA ARG A 43 -20.51 -11.42 5.27
C ARG A 43 -21.51 -10.40 5.78
N LEU A 44 -21.57 -9.23 5.12
CA LEU A 44 -22.72 -8.32 5.28
C LEU A 44 -24.00 -9.12 5.07
N ALA A 45 -25.01 -8.89 5.90
CA ALA A 45 -26.32 -9.51 5.72
C ALA A 45 -26.83 -9.17 4.32
N LYS A 46 -27.52 -10.11 3.67
CA LYS A 46 -28.06 -9.92 2.30
C LYS A 46 -28.93 -8.65 2.18
N GLN A 47 -29.55 -8.19 3.26
CA GLN A 47 -30.33 -6.96 3.34
C GLN A 47 -29.48 -5.69 3.15
N ASP A 48 -28.26 -5.63 3.71
CA ASP A 48 -27.37 -4.47 3.55
C ASP A 48 -26.83 -4.31 2.12
N LEU A 49 -26.85 -5.39 1.32
CA LEU A 49 -26.40 -5.37 -0.08
C LEU A 49 -27.52 -4.97 -1.05
N ALA A 50 -28.80 -5.14 -0.68
CA ALA A 50 -29.94 -4.87 -1.56
C ALA A 50 -30.22 -3.38 -1.76
N GLU A 51 -29.76 -2.51 -0.86
CA GLU A 51 -29.99 -1.06 -0.90
C GLU A 51 -28.81 -0.26 -1.47
N GLN A 52 -27.72 -0.93 -1.88
CA GLN A 52 -26.55 -0.23 -2.41
C GLN A 52 -26.80 0.20 -3.88
N PRO A 53 -26.51 1.47 -4.24
CA PRO A 53 -26.66 1.95 -5.60
C PRO A 53 -25.75 1.12 -6.55
N LYS A 54 -26.15 1.05 -7.82
CA LYS A 54 -25.33 0.35 -8.84
C LYS A 54 -24.03 1.12 -9.07
N LEU A 55 -22.93 0.38 -9.27
CA LEU A 55 -21.68 0.98 -9.72
C LEU A 55 -21.89 1.80 -11.00
N PRO A 56 -21.21 2.93 -11.18
CA PRO A 56 -21.23 3.67 -12.42
C PRO A 56 -20.76 2.77 -13.58
N LYS A 57 -21.25 3.04 -14.79
CA LYS A 57 -20.76 2.36 -15.98
C LYS A 57 -19.30 2.70 -16.20
N LEU A 58 -18.46 1.67 -16.30
CA LEU A 58 -17.05 1.83 -16.56
C LEU A 58 -16.79 2.19 -18.03
N PRO A 59 -15.69 2.91 -18.31
CA PRO A 59 -15.33 3.28 -19.68
C PRO A 59 -15.05 2.03 -20.53
N LYS A 60 -15.41 2.09 -21.80
CA LYS A 60 -15.00 1.05 -22.77
C LYS A 60 -13.47 1.02 -22.85
N GLY A 61 -12.86 -0.12 -22.55
CA GLY A 61 -11.39 -0.29 -22.52
C GLY A 61 -10.78 -0.30 -21.14
N GLY A 62 -11.63 -0.33 -20.09
CA GLY A 62 -11.20 -0.45 -18.68
C GLY A 62 -10.80 0.89 -18.04
N LEU A 63 -10.46 0.81 -16.76
CA LEU A 63 -9.95 1.94 -16.00
C LEU A 63 -8.45 2.10 -16.25
N ARG A 64 -7.96 3.34 -16.10
CA ARG A 64 -6.53 3.65 -16.13
C ARG A 64 -6.11 4.19 -14.78
N ASP A 65 -4.84 4.00 -14.45
CA ASP A 65 -4.24 4.58 -13.24
C ASP A 65 -4.42 6.10 -13.23
N ILE A 66 -4.92 6.66 -12.13
CA ILE A 66 -5.04 8.11 -11.93
C ILE A 66 -3.67 8.80 -12.01
N GLY A 67 -2.58 8.11 -11.65
CA GLY A 67 -1.21 8.62 -11.75
C GLY A 67 -0.80 9.00 -13.17
N GLU A 68 -1.42 8.40 -14.22
CA GLU A 68 -1.15 8.81 -15.61
C GLU A 68 -1.51 10.28 -15.87
N LEU A 69 -2.44 10.85 -15.11
CA LEU A 69 -2.80 12.27 -15.22
C LEU A 69 -1.70 13.19 -14.67
N SER A 70 -1.01 12.77 -13.60
CA SER A 70 0.06 13.58 -12.99
C SER A 70 1.43 13.34 -13.62
N PHE A 71 1.73 12.11 -14.06
CA PHE A 71 3.07 11.69 -14.48
C PHE A 71 3.17 11.33 -15.97
N GLY A 72 2.04 11.34 -16.69
CA GLY A 72 1.97 10.80 -18.05
C GLY A 72 1.95 9.27 -18.08
N LYS A 73 1.87 8.70 -19.29
CA LYS A 73 1.89 7.24 -19.46
C LYS A 73 3.22 6.67 -18.98
N ARG A 74 3.15 5.62 -18.17
CA ARG A 74 4.35 4.89 -17.75
C ARG A 74 5.14 4.43 -18.96
N PRO A 75 6.49 4.58 -18.95
CA PRO A 75 7.32 3.98 -19.97
C PRO A 75 7.04 2.48 -20.02
N LYS A 76 6.82 1.94 -21.23
CA LYS A 76 6.72 0.50 -21.40
C LYS A 76 8.04 -0.11 -20.94
N ARG A 77 8.03 -0.90 -19.87
CA ARG A 77 9.16 -1.76 -19.57
C ARG A 77 9.39 -2.62 -20.82
N PRO A 78 10.63 -2.75 -21.32
CA PRO A 78 10.93 -3.73 -22.35
C PRO A 78 10.40 -5.09 -21.87
N SER A 79 9.76 -5.85 -22.75
CA SER A 79 9.38 -7.23 -22.45
C SER A 79 10.64 -7.91 -21.91
N PRO A 80 10.57 -8.62 -20.78
CA PRO A 80 11.74 -9.28 -20.25
C PRO A 80 12.23 -10.27 -21.30
N THR A 81 13.34 -9.97 -21.92
CA THR A 81 14.21 -11.01 -22.45
C THR A 81 14.55 -11.90 -21.27
N PRO A 82 14.47 -13.23 -21.38
CA PRO A 82 14.82 -14.11 -20.27
C PRO A 82 16.19 -13.70 -19.74
N PRO A 83 16.34 -13.30 -18.47
CA PRO A 83 17.60 -12.79 -17.99
C PRO A 83 18.56 -13.94 -17.81
N GLU A 84 19.75 -13.79 -18.30
CA GLU A 84 20.89 -14.65 -17.91
C GLU A 84 21.29 -14.45 -16.44
N PHE A 85 20.85 -13.39 -15.77
CA PHE A 85 21.01 -13.16 -14.31
C PHE A 85 19.87 -12.30 -13.76
N GLY A 86 19.12 -12.86 -12.85
CA GLY A 86 18.17 -12.34 -11.90
C GLY A 86 17.81 -10.85 -11.93
N VAL A 87 17.01 -10.39 -12.89
CA VAL A 87 16.29 -9.14 -12.76
C VAL A 87 15.01 -9.42 -11.98
N ALA A 88 14.89 -8.78 -10.84
CA ALA A 88 13.81 -8.95 -9.91
C ALA A 88 12.46 -8.51 -10.51
N GLY A 89 11.40 -9.24 -10.15
CA GLY A 89 10.01 -8.93 -10.45
C GLY A 89 9.64 -9.05 -11.92
N SER A 90 9.14 -10.20 -12.33
CA SER A 90 8.48 -10.37 -13.62
C SER A 90 6.96 -10.37 -13.45
N VAL A 91 6.21 -10.14 -14.54
CA VAL A 91 4.74 -10.32 -14.57
C VAL A 91 4.35 -11.72 -14.06
N ALA A 92 5.24 -12.72 -14.25
CA ALA A 92 5.03 -14.11 -13.83
C ALA A 92 5.12 -14.30 -12.30
N ASP A 93 5.74 -13.37 -11.57
CA ASP A 93 5.95 -13.52 -10.12
C ASP A 93 4.79 -12.97 -9.30
N ARG A 94 3.90 -12.18 -9.90
CA ARG A 94 2.68 -11.71 -9.24
C ARG A 94 1.69 -12.84 -9.04
N VAL A 95 1.11 -12.90 -7.86
CA VAL A 95 0.13 -13.91 -7.47
C VAL A 95 -1.23 -13.26 -7.28
N ARG A 96 -2.25 -13.81 -7.97
CA ARG A 96 -3.64 -13.41 -7.75
C ARG A 96 -4.09 -13.84 -6.36
N VAL A 97 -4.72 -12.93 -5.62
CA VAL A 97 -5.39 -13.26 -4.35
C VAL A 97 -6.68 -14.01 -4.65
N GLN A 98 -6.70 -15.31 -4.32
CA GLN A 98 -7.86 -16.16 -4.55
C GLN A 98 -8.97 -15.90 -3.51
N ASP A 99 -8.59 -15.69 -2.26
CA ASP A 99 -9.50 -15.42 -1.15
C ASP A 99 -9.19 -14.06 -0.51
N VAL A 100 -9.85 -13.03 -0.98
CA VAL A 100 -9.73 -11.66 -0.48
C VAL A 100 -10.35 -11.47 0.91
N SER A 101 -11.04 -12.48 1.48
CA SER A 101 -11.58 -12.43 2.84
C SER A 101 -10.50 -12.60 3.91
N GLN A 102 -9.32 -13.07 3.51
CA GLN A 102 -8.22 -13.30 4.43
C GLN A 102 -7.41 -12.03 4.71
N SER A 103 -6.86 -11.92 5.92
CA SER A 103 -5.84 -10.93 6.23
C SER A 103 -4.52 -11.30 5.54
N PRO A 104 -3.78 -10.35 4.95
CA PRO A 104 -4.01 -8.89 4.97
C PRO A 104 -4.97 -8.38 3.88
N PHE A 105 -5.36 -9.20 2.93
CA PHE A 105 -5.99 -8.80 1.68
C PHE A 105 -7.33 -8.08 1.87
N ARG A 106 -8.15 -8.51 2.83
CA ARG A 106 -9.43 -7.86 3.12
C ARG A 106 -9.34 -6.41 3.58
N LYS A 107 -8.16 -5.97 4.02
CA LYS A 107 -7.87 -4.61 4.50
C LYS A 107 -7.52 -3.64 3.37
N VAL A 108 -7.41 -4.15 2.13
CA VAL A 108 -7.05 -3.39 0.94
C VAL A 108 -8.29 -3.17 0.07
N CYS A 109 -8.42 -1.96 -0.43
CA CYS A 109 -9.57 -1.51 -1.20
C CYS A 109 -9.17 -1.15 -2.62
N ASP A 110 -10.00 -1.57 -3.57
CA ASP A 110 -10.01 -1.04 -4.92
C ASP A 110 -10.67 0.34 -4.92
N LEU A 111 -10.09 1.29 -5.65
CA LEU A 111 -10.61 2.64 -5.78
C LEU A 111 -11.11 2.90 -7.19
N LEU A 112 -12.35 3.40 -7.32
CA LEU A 112 -12.82 4.07 -8.52
C LEU A 112 -12.84 5.57 -8.26
N ILE A 113 -11.95 6.30 -8.92
CA ILE A 113 -11.67 7.71 -8.69
C ILE A 113 -12.31 8.54 -9.79
N THR A 114 -13.13 9.52 -9.45
CA THR A 114 -13.68 10.51 -10.38
C THR A 114 -12.82 11.76 -10.34
N ALA A 115 -12.03 12.01 -11.39
CA ALA A 115 -11.19 13.19 -11.51
C ALA A 115 -12.00 14.48 -11.67
N GLY A 116 -11.33 15.63 -11.62
CA GLY A 116 -11.97 16.96 -11.72
C GLY A 116 -12.78 17.18 -13.00
N ASP A 117 -12.37 16.58 -14.11
CA ASP A 117 -13.06 16.60 -15.41
C ASP A 117 -14.18 15.54 -15.55
N GLY A 118 -14.43 14.75 -14.50
CA GLY A 118 -15.41 13.66 -14.49
C GLY A 118 -14.92 12.34 -15.06
N SER A 119 -13.69 12.23 -15.55
CA SER A 119 -13.10 10.97 -16.00
C SER A 119 -12.90 9.99 -14.85
N LEU A 120 -12.98 8.68 -15.16
CA LEU A 120 -12.89 7.60 -14.18
C LEU A 120 -11.53 6.91 -14.24
N HIS A 121 -10.93 6.70 -13.09
CA HIS A 121 -9.60 6.14 -12.93
C HIS A 121 -9.54 5.11 -11.79
N SER A 122 -8.48 4.29 -11.81
CA SER A 122 -8.19 3.28 -10.80
C SER A 122 -7.12 3.75 -9.80
N GLY A 123 -7.15 3.13 -8.63
CA GLY A 123 -6.14 3.27 -7.56
C GLY A 123 -6.37 2.22 -6.48
N THR A 124 -5.52 2.22 -5.49
CA THR A 124 -5.56 1.31 -4.33
C THR A 124 -5.45 2.10 -3.03
N ALA A 125 -6.18 1.66 -1.99
CA ALA A 125 -6.05 2.18 -0.63
C ALA A 125 -6.10 1.04 0.39
N TRP A 126 -5.74 1.34 1.64
CA TRP A 126 -5.74 0.36 2.73
C TRP A 126 -6.06 0.99 4.07
N PHE A 127 -6.74 0.25 4.93
CA PHE A 127 -7.20 0.74 6.24
C PHE A 127 -6.08 0.83 7.26
N VAL A 128 -6.02 1.95 7.98
CA VAL A 128 -5.14 2.20 9.15
C VAL A 128 -5.94 2.45 10.43
N SER A 129 -7.24 2.76 10.29
CA SER A 129 -8.16 2.87 11.42
C SER A 129 -9.56 2.41 10.98
N PRO A 130 -10.54 2.31 11.87
CA PRO A 130 -11.92 1.99 11.50
C PRO A 130 -12.49 2.87 10.38
N ARG A 131 -12.05 4.13 10.28
CA ARG A 131 -12.61 5.13 9.37
C ARG A 131 -11.59 5.79 8.46
N MET A 132 -10.31 5.43 8.52
CA MET A 132 -9.27 6.04 7.70
C MET A 132 -8.55 5.01 6.85
N LEU A 133 -8.45 5.33 5.55
CA LEU A 133 -7.58 4.63 4.61
C LEU A 133 -6.44 5.55 4.19
N VAL A 134 -5.30 4.92 3.88
CA VAL A 134 -4.13 5.57 3.27
C VAL A 134 -4.07 5.21 1.79
N THR A 135 -3.66 6.15 0.96
CA THR A 135 -3.43 6.00 -0.47
C THR A 135 -2.32 6.96 -0.95
N ALA A 136 -1.98 6.95 -2.23
CA ALA A 136 -1.08 7.93 -2.82
C ALA A 136 -1.74 9.32 -2.90
N GLY A 137 -0.95 10.37 -2.84
CA GLY A 137 -1.43 11.75 -2.95
C GLY A 137 -2.09 12.03 -4.31
N HIS A 138 -1.51 11.50 -5.39
CA HIS A 138 -2.08 11.64 -6.74
C HIS A 138 -3.42 10.90 -6.93
N CYS A 139 -3.78 9.95 -6.05
CA CYS A 139 -5.13 9.38 -6.01
C CYS A 139 -6.16 10.35 -5.42
N ILE A 140 -5.73 11.38 -4.70
CA ILE A 140 -6.56 12.40 -4.03
C ILE A 140 -6.55 13.73 -4.80
N ALA A 141 -5.39 14.10 -5.35
CA ALA A 141 -5.21 15.33 -6.09
C ALA A 141 -4.27 15.11 -7.27
N VAL A 142 -4.75 15.41 -8.47
CA VAL A 142 -3.96 15.35 -9.71
C VAL A 142 -3.08 16.58 -9.79
N PHE A 143 -1.77 16.42 -9.94
CA PHE A 143 -0.86 17.52 -10.19
C PHE A 143 -0.53 17.60 -11.69
N GLN A 144 -1.32 18.39 -12.41
CA GLN A 144 -1.13 18.64 -13.86
C GLN A 144 -1.55 20.09 -14.19
N PRO A 145 -0.73 21.07 -13.80
CA PRO A 145 -1.07 22.49 -13.98
C PRO A 145 -1.52 22.84 -15.40
N GLY A 146 -2.56 23.65 -15.53
CA GLY A 146 -3.09 24.09 -16.82
C GLY A 146 -4.11 23.13 -17.47
N THR A 147 -4.46 22.03 -16.81
CA THR A 147 -5.48 21.08 -17.31
C THR A 147 -6.75 21.11 -16.47
N ALA A 148 -7.87 20.64 -17.02
CA ALA A 148 -9.14 20.49 -16.32
C ALA A 148 -9.11 19.40 -15.23
N THR A 149 -8.14 18.50 -15.28
CA THR A 149 -7.95 17.44 -14.29
C THR A 149 -7.13 17.90 -13.10
N HIS A 150 -6.41 19.03 -13.19
CA HIS A 150 -5.57 19.53 -12.10
C HIS A 150 -6.39 19.85 -10.84
N GLY A 151 -5.92 19.39 -9.69
CA GLY A 151 -6.53 19.67 -8.38
C GLY A 151 -7.12 18.44 -7.70
N MET A 152 -7.96 18.68 -6.72
CA MET A 152 -8.62 17.59 -5.98
C MET A 152 -9.56 16.81 -6.89
N VAL A 153 -9.61 15.49 -6.67
CA VAL A 153 -10.62 14.65 -7.33
C VAL A 153 -12.02 14.94 -6.77
N ASN A 154 -13.06 14.69 -7.57
CA ASN A 154 -14.43 15.01 -7.16
C ASN A 154 -14.93 14.07 -6.07
N LYS A 155 -14.65 12.77 -6.23
CA LYS A 155 -15.07 11.71 -5.30
C LYS A 155 -14.32 10.42 -5.56
N ILE A 156 -14.34 9.54 -4.56
CA ILE A 156 -13.74 8.21 -4.64
C ILE A 156 -14.74 7.18 -4.15
N LEU A 157 -14.99 6.13 -4.97
CA LEU A 157 -15.69 4.94 -4.54
C LEU A 157 -14.68 3.97 -3.95
N VAL A 158 -14.82 3.65 -2.67
CA VAL A 158 -13.97 2.72 -1.92
C VAL A 158 -14.63 1.36 -1.87
N MET A 159 -14.00 0.32 -2.43
CA MET A 159 -14.52 -1.04 -2.51
C MET A 159 -13.61 -2.00 -1.75
N ALA A 160 -14.02 -2.40 -0.54
CA ALA A 160 -13.19 -3.26 0.32
C ALA A 160 -13.20 -4.72 -0.14
N ALA A 161 -12.00 -5.32 -0.26
CA ALA A 161 -11.83 -6.72 -0.64
C ALA A 161 -12.63 -7.07 -1.92
N ARG A 162 -12.53 -6.25 -2.96
CA ARG A 162 -13.16 -6.53 -4.26
C ARG A 162 -12.51 -7.76 -4.88
N ASN A 163 -13.31 -8.63 -5.52
CA ASN A 163 -12.82 -9.81 -6.22
C ASN A 163 -13.63 -10.09 -7.48
N GLY A 164 -13.32 -9.37 -8.56
CA GLY A 164 -13.91 -9.58 -9.92
C GLY A 164 -14.73 -8.41 -10.45
N GLU A 165 -15.14 -8.54 -11.71
CA GLU A 165 -15.47 -7.47 -12.63
C GLU A 165 -16.81 -6.74 -12.40
N THR A 166 -17.81 -7.34 -11.79
CA THR A 166 -19.17 -6.96 -12.24
C THR A 166 -20.06 -6.25 -11.26
N ASN A 167 -19.65 -5.75 -10.13
CA ASN A 167 -20.47 -4.80 -9.35
C ASN A 167 -20.08 -4.74 -7.85
N ALA A 168 -20.78 -3.89 -7.10
CA ALA A 168 -20.68 -3.81 -5.66
C ALA A 168 -20.84 -5.17 -4.92
N ALA A 169 -21.58 -6.12 -5.52
CA ALA A 169 -21.73 -7.47 -4.97
C ALA A 169 -20.41 -8.26 -4.93
N ASN A 170 -19.41 -7.86 -5.71
CA ASN A 170 -18.07 -8.45 -5.70
C ASN A 170 -17.11 -7.78 -4.71
N SER A 171 -17.54 -6.72 -4.03
CA SER A 171 -16.87 -6.16 -2.86
C SER A 171 -17.41 -6.87 -1.61
N LEU A 172 -16.61 -7.78 -1.06
CA LEU A 172 -17.07 -8.74 -0.04
C LEU A 172 -17.61 -8.09 1.24
N PHE A 173 -17.10 -6.90 1.58
CA PHE A 173 -17.46 -6.14 2.77
C PHE A 173 -18.27 -4.87 2.46
N GLY A 174 -18.63 -4.66 1.19
CA GLY A 174 -19.36 -3.50 0.72
C GLY A 174 -18.45 -2.37 0.22
N TRP A 175 -19.09 -1.30 -0.18
CA TRP A 175 -18.43 -0.13 -0.75
C TRP A 175 -19.11 1.17 -0.30
N ILE A 176 -18.40 2.28 -0.43
CA ILE A 176 -18.90 3.60 -0.08
C ILE A 176 -18.32 4.66 -1.01
N GLU A 177 -19.14 5.59 -1.48
CA GLU A 177 -18.70 6.79 -2.17
C GLU A 177 -18.29 7.85 -1.15
N VAL A 178 -17.07 8.37 -1.30
CA VAL A 178 -16.49 9.37 -0.42
C VAL A 178 -16.29 10.66 -1.20
N PRO A 179 -16.97 11.75 -0.81
CA PRO A 179 -16.86 13.04 -1.49
C PRO A 179 -15.56 13.74 -1.14
N GLN A 180 -15.22 14.74 -1.94
CA GLN A 180 -13.98 15.51 -1.90
C GLN A 180 -13.63 16.05 -0.50
N GLU A 181 -14.59 16.56 0.24
CA GLU A 181 -14.39 17.15 1.57
C GLU A 181 -13.86 16.18 2.61
N ASN A 182 -14.02 14.90 2.37
CA ASN A 182 -13.51 13.81 3.22
C ASN A 182 -12.15 13.25 2.77
N LEU A 183 -11.53 13.88 1.78
CA LEU A 183 -10.21 13.52 1.29
C LEU A 183 -9.12 14.39 1.93
N ARG A 184 -7.97 13.82 2.21
CA ARG A 184 -6.81 14.52 2.78
C ARG A 184 -5.58 14.25 1.93
N VAL A 185 -4.84 15.29 1.63
CA VAL A 185 -3.58 15.21 0.88
C VAL A 185 -2.62 16.25 1.42
N HIS A 186 -1.33 15.98 1.37
CA HIS A 186 -0.31 16.91 1.83
C HIS A 186 -0.22 18.11 0.86
N ASP A 187 -0.16 19.36 1.39
CA ASP A 187 -0.15 20.57 0.58
C ASP A 187 1.04 20.66 -0.38
N ARG A 188 2.21 20.16 0.00
CA ARG A 188 3.40 20.14 -0.89
C ARG A 188 3.17 19.29 -2.13
N TRP A 189 2.44 18.18 -2.03
CA TRP A 189 2.00 17.45 -3.20
C TRP A 189 0.97 18.26 -4.00
N ARG A 190 -0.11 18.67 -3.34
CA ARG A 190 -1.25 19.32 -3.99
C ARG A 190 -0.87 20.61 -4.73
N LEU A 191 0.02 21.43 -4.14
CA LEU A 191 0.39 22.74 -4.67
C LEU A 191 1.62 22.71 -5.57
N ASN A 192 2.56 21.80 -5.34
CA ASN A 192 3.88 21.81 -5.98
C ASN A 192 4.22 20.53 -6.74
N GLY A 193 3.42 19.46 -6.62
CA GLY A 193 3.74 18.15 -7.19
C GLY A 193 4.99 17.51 -6.57
N ASP A 194 5.29 17.84 -5.30
CA ASP A 194 6.47 17.36 -4.60
C ASP A 194 6.33 15.86 -4.30
N LEU A 195 7.13 15.05 -4.97
CA LEU A 195 7.08 13.58 -4.94
C LEU A 195 7.34 12.99 -3.55
N ASP A 196 8.07 13.70 -2.69
CA ASP A 196 8.32 13.28 -1.31
C ASP A 196 7.04 13.30 -0.44
N PHE A 197 6.02 14.00 -0.91
CA PHE A 197 4.73 14.22 -0.23
C PHE A 197 3.53 13.65 -1.00
N ASP A 198 3.79 12.75 -1.96
CA ASP A 198 2.75 12.08 -2.73
C ASP A 198 2.05 10.98 -1.88
N TYR A 199 1.35 11.41 -0.83
CA TYR A 199 0.52 10.56 0.03
C TYR A 199 -0.73 11.30 0.51
N GLY A 200 -1.76 10.53 0.82
CA GLY A 200 -3.04 11.06 1.26
C GLY A 200 -3.87 10.06 2.04
N ALA A 201 -5.03 10.51 2.48
CA ALA A 201 -5.97 9.69 3.24
C ALA A 201 -7.42 9.92 2.79
N ILE A 202 -8.22 8.86 2.94
CA ILE A 202 -9.66 8.85 2.69
C ILE A 202 -10.35 8.64 4.04
N ILE A 203 -11.25 9.54 4.41
CA ILE A 203 -11.95 9.52 5.70
C ILE A 203 -13.38 9.06 5.49
N LEU A 204 -13.76 7.94 6.10
CA LEU A 204 -15.12 7.43 6.04
C LEU A 204 -16.03 8.14 7.08
N PRO A 205 -17.33 8.27 6.80
CA PRO A 205 -18.28 8.87 7.73
C PRO A 205 -18.40 8.05 9.02
N PRO A 206 -18.79 8.67 10.15
CA PRO A 206 -18.86 8.01 11.45
C PRO A 206 -19.77 6.75 11.51
N ASN A 207 -20.84 6.75 10.74
CA ASN A 207 -21.79 5.66 10.65
C ASN A 207 -21.34 4.49 9.75
N PHE A 208 -20.15 4.61 9.10
CA PHE A 208 -19.62 3.57 8.22
C PHE A 208 -18.16 3.19 8.56
N PRO A 209 -17.88 2.62 9.75
CA PRO A 209 -16.53 2.26 10.19
C PRO A 209 -16.08 0.93 9.56
N LEU A 210 -15.92 0.88 8.24
CA LEU A 210 -15.65 -0.35 7.49
C LEU A 210 -14.34 -1.03 7.92
N GLY A 211 -13.32 -0.25 8.31
CA GLY A 211 -12.06 -0.77 8.83
C GLY A 211 -12.21 -1.62 10.09
N ALA A 212 -13.27 -1.38 10.91
CA ALA A 212 -13.55 -2.23 12.06
C ALA A 212 -13.99 -3.66 11.65
N LYS A 213 -14.61 -3.81 10.47
CA LYS A 213 -15.06 -5.10 9.92
C LYS A 213 -13.91 -5.87 9.25
N VAL A 214 -13.08 -5.16 8.48
CA VAL A 214 -12.02 -5.79 7.68
C VAL A 214 -10.67 -5.87 8.40
N GLY A 215 -10.49 -5.12 9.49
CA GLY A 215 -9.23 -4.94 10.18
C GLY A 215 -8.38 -3.84 9.55
N VAL A 216 -7.24 -3.56 10.16
CA VAL A 216 -6.34 -2.46 9.78
C VAL A 216 -4.90 -2.94 9.66
N PHE A 217 -4.10 -2.21 8.88
CA PHE A 217 -2.65 -2.28 8.92
C PHE A 217 -2.12 -1.39 10.05
N GLY A 218 -1.04 -1.83 10.68
CA GLY A 218 -0.14 -0.90 11.36
C GLY A 218 0.72 -0.16 10.33
N PHE A 219 1.29 0.96 10.73
CA PHE A 219 2.34 1.64 9.97
C PHE A 219 3.43 2.13 10.92
N ALA A 220 4.68 2.15 10.45
CA ALA A 220 5.81 2.55 11.29
C ALA A 220 6.98 3.08 10.47
N HIS A 221 7.75 3.95 11.10
CA HIS A 221 9.08 4.31 10.65
C HIS A 221 10.06 3.19 11.03
N PHE A 222 10.78 2.68 10.04
CA PHE A 222 11.84 1.68 10.21
C PHE A 222 13.20 2.32 9.92
N PRO A 223 14.25 1.99 10.69
CA PRO A 223 15.61 2.42 10.38
C PRO A 223 16.15 1.75 9.11
N ASP A 224 17.07 2.43 8.40
CA ASP A 224 17.58 1.99 7.08
C ASP A 224 18.15 0.57 7.10
N GLN A 225 18.87 0.20 8.15
CA GLN A 225 19.44 -1.13 8.29
C GLN A 225 18.39 -2.25 8.41
N SER A 226 17.18 -1.92 8.81
CA SER A 226 16.06 -2.87 8.87
C SER A 226 15.31 -2.99 7.55
N LEU A 227 15.45 -2.02 6.66
CA LEU A 227 14.79 -1.96 5.37
C LEU A 227 15.65 -2.55 4.27
N ASN A 228 16.93 -2.16 4.19
CA ASN A 228 17.82 -2.59 3.10
C ASN A 228 17.97 -4.11 3.04
N GLY A 229 17.61 -4.71 1.90
CA GLY A 229 17.64 -6.14 1.66
C GLY A 229 16.48 -6.93 2.30
N ALA A 230 15.62 -6.27 3.09
CA ALA A 230 14.44 -6.92 3.67
C ALA A 230 13.40 -7.23 2.60
N ARG A 231 12.76 -8.39 2.70
CA ARG A 231 11.68 -8.77 1.78
C ARG A 231 10.37 -8.14 2.25
N ALA A 232 9.86 -7.21 1.44
CA ALA A 232 8.56 -6.58 1.66
C ALA A 232 7.51 -7.16 0.70
N THR A 233 6.24 -7.04 1.07
CA THR A 233 5.08 -7.42 0.25
C THR A 233 4.33 -6.16 -0.17
N LEU A 234 3.85 -6.15 -1.42
CA LEU A 234 2.90 -5.17 -1.92
C LEU A 234 1.66 -5.91 -2.40
N THR A 235 0.47 -5.37 -2.11
CA THR A 235 -0.79 -5.91 -2.62
C THR A 235 -1.71 -4.77 -3.05
N GLY A 236 -2.42 -4.96 -4.17
CA GLY A 236 -3.29 -3.94 -4.73
C GLY A 236 -4.04 -4.41 -5.96
N TYR A 237 -4.64 -3.48 -6.69
CA TYR A 237 -5.54 -3.71 -7.82
C TYR A 237 -4.95 -3.18 -9.13
N PRO A 238 -4.13 -4.00 -9.84
CA PRO A 238 -3.55 -3.58 -11.12
C PRO A 238 -4.58 -3.55 -12.25
N ASP A 239 -4.46 -2.61 -13.18
CA ASP A 239 -5.39 -2.40 -14.31
C ASP A 239 -5.09 -3.23 -15.57
N ASN A 240 -3.99 -3.99 -15.58
CA ASN A 240 -3.59 -4.87 -16.69
C ASN A 240 -4.01 -6.34 -16.51
N VAL A 241 -4.91 -6.60 -15.60
CA VAL A 241 -5.47 -7.92 -15.26
C VAL A 241 -7.00 -7.82 -15.23
N PRO A 242 -7.76 -8.91 -15.06
CA PRO A 242 -9.20 -8.81 -14.90
C PRO A 242 -9.58 -7.81 -13.80
N GLU A 243 -10.45 -6.87 -14.14
CA GLU A 243 -10.81 -5.74 -13.31
C GLU A 243 -11.33 -6.16 -11.93
N GLY A 244 -10.97 -5.38 -10.91
CA GLY A 244 -11.35 -5.65 -9.52
C GLY A 244 -10.73 -6.90 -8.92
N THR A 245 -9.67 -7.46 -9.53
CA THR A 245 -8.92 -8.57 -8.94
C THR A 245 -7.69 -8.07 -8.21
N GLN A 246 -7.50 -8.56 -6.98
CA GLN A 246 -6.36 -8.20 -6.14
C GLN A 246 -5.17 -9.11 -6.41
N TRP A 247 -3.98 -8.52 -6.48
CA TRP A 247 -2.73 -9.22 -6.74
C TRP A 247 -1.66 -8.79 -5.73
N PHE A 248 -0.73 -9.68 -5.44
CA PHE A 248 0.41 -9.37 -4.57
C PHE A 248 1.71 -9.95 -5.09
N GLU A 249 2.80 -9.37 -4.63
CA GLU A 249 4.16 -9.88 -4.83
C GLU A 249 5.03 -9.50 -3.64
N SER A 250 6.07 -10.29 -3.39
CA SER A 250 7.04 -10.03 -2.33
C SER A 250 8.44 -10.12 -2.86
N ASN A 251 9.22 -9.03 -2.70
CA ASN A 251 10.60 -8.95 -3.18
C ASN A 251 11.46 -8.07 -2.27
N PRO A 252 12.80 -8.12 -2.41
CA PRO A 252 13.69 -7.31 -1.61
C PRO A 252 13.53 -5.82 -1.84
N ILE A 253 13.65 -5.04 -0.76
CA ILE A 253 13.94 -3.62 -0.80
C ILE A 253 15.40 -3.48 -1.23
N ARG A 254 15.65 -2.69 -2.28
CA ARG A 254 16.98 -2.51 -2.88
C ARG A 254 17.76 -1.35 -2.30
N SER A 255 17.07 -0.25 -2.05
CA SER A 255 17.68 0.91 -1.43
C SER A 255 16.62 1.77 -0.74
N VAL A 256 17.07 2.63 0.14
CA VAL A 256 16.25 3.60 0.85
C VAL A 256 16.89 4.97 0.79
N THR A 257 16.05 6.00 0.73
CA THR A 257 16.42 7.39 0.96
C THR A 257 15.63 7.92 2.16
N PRO A 258 15.87 9.14 2.63
CA PRO A 258 15.04 9.72 3.68
C PRO A 258 13.53 9.66 3.39
N ASN A 259 13.11 9.80 2.12
CA ASN A 259 11.72 9.96 1.72
C ASN A 259 11.16 8.83 0.85
N HIS A 260 12.00 7.93 0.31
CA HIS A 260 11.55 6.86 -0.58
C HIS A 260 12.17 5.51 -0.24
N ILE A 261 11.44 4.45 -0.59
CA ILE A 261 11.91 3.06 -0.58
C ILE A 261 11.82 2.54 -2.01
N PHE A 262 12.90 1.90 -2.49
CA PHE A 262 13.01 1.31 -3.83
C PHE A 262 13.04 -0.21 -3.72
N TYR A 263 12.28 -0.91 -4.58
CA TYR A 263 12.09 -2.37 -4.50
C TYR A 263 11.90 -3.01 -5.88
N ASP A 264 12.13 -4.32 -5.91
CA ASP A 264 11.99 -5.15 -7.12
C ASP A 264 10.59 -5.69 -7.34
N ILE A 265 9.63 -5.37 -6.49
CA ILE A 265 8.24 -5.80 -6.64
C ILE A 265 7.71 -5.24 -7.96
N PHE A 266 7.23 -6.13 -8.84
CA PHE A 266 6.61 -5.72 -10.09
C PHE A 266 5.24 -5.10 -9.82
N THR A 267 5.01 -3.89 -10.36
CA THR A 267 3.72 -3.19 -10.22
C THR A 267 3.20 -2.72 -11.57
N PHE A 268 1.91 -2.45 -11.62
CA PHE A 268 1.27 -1.89 -12.80
C PHE A 268 0.31 -0.76 -12.39
N GLY A 269 -0.26 -0.05 -13.37
CA GLY A 269 -1.30 0.95 -13.15
C GLY A 269 -2.42 0.42 -12.25
N GLY A 270 -3.08 1.28 -11.48
CA GLY A 270 -4.09 0.91 -10.48
C GLY A 270 -3.53 0.48 -9.12
N GLN A 271 -2.25 0.07 -9.03
CA GLN A 271 -1.62 -0.23 -7.74
C GLN A 271 -1.11 1.01 -6.99
N SER A 272 -1.25 2.21 -7.55
CA SER A 272 -0.98 3.48 -6.89
C SER A 272 -1.71 3.58 -5.55
N GLY A 273 -0.97 3.86 -4.47
CA GLY A 273 -1.49 3.89 -3.11
C GLY A 273 -1.42 2.56 -2.35
N SER A 274 -0.99 1.45 -2.98
CA SER A 274 -0.85 0.15 -2.31
C SER A 274 0.07 0.20 -1.10
N PRO A 275 -0.20 -0.59 -0.03
CA PRO A 275 0.72 -0.74 1.07
C PRO A 275 1.95 -1.55 0.64
N VAL A 276 3.14 -1.07 1.00
CA VAL A 276 4.37 -1.86 1.03
C VAL A 276 4.64 -2.22 2.48
N PHE A 277 4.60 -3.50 2.83
CA PHE A 277 4.54 -3.90 4.22
C PHE A 277 5.35 -5.15 4.56
N PHE A 278 5.64 -5.29 5.84
CA PHE A 278 6.12 -6.51 6.46
C PHE A 278 4.97 -7.23 7.16
N ALA A 279 4.99 -8.55 7.10
CA ALA A 279 4.03 -9.37 7.80
C ALA A 279 4.74 -10.34 8.75
N ASN A 280 4.17 -10.49 9.93
CA ASN A 280 4.42 -11.59 10.83
C ASN A 280 3.09 -12.34 11.09
N ASN A 281 3.11 -13.34 11.97
CA ASN A 281 1.93 -14.17 12.22
C ASN A 281 0.69 -13.41 12.73
N THR A 282 0.85 -12.21 13.25
CA THR A 282 -0.22 -11.44 13.92
C THR A 282 -0.43 -10.04 13.34
N GLN A 283 0.60 -9.46 12.74
CA GLN A 283 0.59 -8.05 12.34
C GLN A 283 1.10 -7.85 10.92
N GLN A 284 0.51 -6.88 10.26
CA GLN A 284 1.01 -6.32 8.98
C GLN A 284 1.31 -4.85 9.22
N ILE A 285 2.57 -4.47 9.02
CA ILE A 285 3.08 -3.12 9.29
C ILE A 285 3.61 -2.53 8.00
N ALA A 286 2.96 -1.49 7.50
CA ALA A 286 3.38 -0.77 6.31
C ALA A 286 4.61 0.08 6.59
N CYS A 287 5.58 0.04 5.67
CA CYS A 287 6.80 0.84 5.67
C CYS A 287 6.83 1.89 4.55
N ALA A 288 5.98 1.73 3.52
CA ALA A 288 5.83 2.71 2.44
C ALA A 288 4.44 2.65 1.79
N ILE A 289 4.13 3.72 1.05
CA ILE A 289 2.95 3.88 0.20
C ILE A 289 3.45 3.82 -1.24
N HIS A 290 2.98 2.86 -2.05
CA HIS A 290 3.41 2.73 -3.44
C HIS A 290 2.88 3.89 -4.29
N ASN A 291 3.78 4.54 -5.03
CA ASN A 291 3.42 5.71 -5.83
C ASN A 291 3.81 5.56 -7.29
N PHE A 292 4.97 4.95 -7.58
CA PHE A 292 5.56 5.09 -8.89
C PHE A 292 6.22 3.81 -9.39
N GLY A 293 5.89 3.43 -10.61
CA GLY A 293 6.65 2.44 -11.38
C GLY A 293 7.80 3.13 -12.11
N ASP A 294 9.03 2.83 -11.71
CA ASP A 294 10.24 3.43 -12.28
C ASP A 294 11.19 2.36 -12.83
N VAL A 295 12.18 2.78 -13.60
CA VAL A 295 13.26 1.92 -14.10
C VAL A 295 14.54 2.38 -13.43
N PRO A 296 15.33 1.48 -12.85
CA PRO A 296 15.19 0.02 -12.82
C PRO A 296 14.27 -0.51 -11.72
N PHE A 297 13.89 0.29 -10.71
CA PHE A 297 13.13 -0.14 -9.54
C PHE A 297 11.83 0.64 -9.38
N ASN A 298 10.81 -0.02 -8.86
CA ASN A 298 9.62 0.66 -8.37
C ASN A 298 9.91 1.35 -7.03
N ARG A 299 9.14 2.38 -6.70
CA ARG A 299 9.31 3.11 -5.44
C ARG A 299 7.98 3.47 -4.78
N GLY A 300 8.08 3.74 -3.48
CA GLY A 300 6.99 4.31 -2.69
C GLY A 300 7.50 5.40 -1.75
N VAL A 301 6.62 6.30 -1.35
CA VAL A 301 6.89 7.24 -0.27
C VAL A 301 7.10 6.46 1.01
N ARG A 302 8.28 6.62 1.61
CA ARG A 302 8.67 6.00 2.86
C ARG A 302 7.81 6.53 4.00
N ILE A 303 7.26 5.66 4.82
CA ILE A 303 6.65 6.06 6.09
C ILE A 303 7.80 6.37 7.07
N ASN A 304 8.39 7.56 6.90
CA ASN A 304 9.34 8.13 7.83
C ASN A 304 8.59 8.80 9.00
N GLN A 305 9.31 9.42 9.95
CA GLN A 305 8.68 10.04 11.12
C GLN A 305 7.67 11.11 10.70
N SER A 306 8.02 11.99 9.74
CA SER A 306 7.13 13.07 9.28
C SER A 306 5.84 12.55 8.65
N VAL A 307 5.92 11.51 7.80
CA VAL A 307 4.74 10.88 7.20
C VAL A 307 3.90 10.20 8.28
N SER A 308 4.54 9.47 9.21
CA SER A 308 3.85 8.84 10.34
C SER A 308 3.09 9.84 11.20
N ASP A 309 3.73 10.94 11.55
CA ASP A 309 3.12 12.02 12.35
C ASP A 309 1.93 12.64 11.61
N GLN A 310 2.06 12.90 10.30
CA GLN A 310 0.97 13.45 9.51
C GLN A 310 -0.23 12.49 9.42
N LEU A 311 0.01 11.20 9.23
CA LEU A 311 -1.06 10.19 9.23
C LEU A 311 -1.76 10.13 10.60
N GLN A 312 -1.01 10.24 11.71
CA GLN A 312 -1.58 10.27 13.06
C GLN A 312 -2.41 11.54 13.29
N VAL A 313 -1.97 12.71 12.78
CA VAL A 313 -2.76 13.96 12.84
C VAL A 313 -4.09 13.79 12.11
N TRP A 314 -4.10 13.22 10.90
CA TRP A 314 -5.36 12.97 10.19
C TRP A 314 -6.25 11.96 10.91
N GLN A 315 -5.65 10.96 11.56
CA GLN A 315 -6.39 9.95 12.33
C GLN A 315 -6.99 10.52 13.64
N ALA A 316 -6.28 11.41 14.32
CA ALA A 316 -6.74 12.03 15.58
C ALA A 316 -7.90 13.03 15.36
N GLY A 317 -8.07 13.55 14.14
CA GLY A 317 -9.17 14.42 13.75
C GLY A 317 -10.49 13.70 13.42
N LEU A 318 -10.61 12.38 13.70
CA LEU A 318 -11.80 11.55 13.40
C LEU A 318 -12.78 11.49 14.62
#